data_af9c2c3b5693440ec5fd979663437ccb
#
_entry.id   af9c2c3b5693440ec5fd979663437ccb
#
_cell.length_a   1.000
_cell.length_b   1.000
_cell.length_c   1.000
_cell.angle_alpha   90.00
_cell.angle_beta   90.00
_cell.angle_gamma   90.00
#
_symmetry.space_group_name_H-M   'P 1'
#
loop_
_entity.id
_entity.type
_entity.pdbx_description
1 polymer ?
#
loop_
_entity_poly.entity_id
_entity_poly.type
_entity_poly.pdbx_seq_one_letter_code
_entity_poly.pdbx_strand_id
1 'polypeptide(L)'
;MVIATDFSPEMIKTAKNNQLNYPNKKFKFAVMDNLKMALPNNIFDIVSARHTPINANQIYNCLNDSGVLIIEGIDKYDCWDLKELFGRGQAFNDVVAISKKDYEDIKKAGFSEINLQEIIQYEYYETPDDLLALLLKTPILNDFSDEKNIEKDLFDKYVSSNATPKGIKLKRVLYGIVAKK
;
A
#
# COMPACT_ATOMS: atom_id res chain seq x y z
N MET A 1 -16.57 17.53 0.37
CA MET A 1 -16.82 16.50 -0.67
C MET A 1 -15.57 15.65 -0.75
N VAL A 2 -15.68 14.33 -0.90
CA VAL A 2 -14.54 13.41 -1.08
C VAL A 2 -14.59 12.83 -2.49
N ILE A 3 -13.43 12.80 -3.18
CA ILE A 3 -13.24 12.07 -4.43
C ILE A 3 -12.33 10.90 -4.11
N ALA A 4 -12.78 9.67 -4.36
CA ALA A 4 -12.00 8.45 -4.16
C ALA A 4 -11.74 7.80 -5.52
N THR A 5 -10.50 7.37 -5.71
CA THR A 5 -10.05 6.77 -6.97
C THR A 5 -9.39 5.43 -6.72
N ASP A 6 -9.50 4.54 -7.67
CA ASP A 6 -8.79 3.27 -7.71
C ASP A 6 -8.52 2.90 -9.16
N PHE A 7 -7.47 2.17 -9.43
CA PHE A 7 -7.15 1.66 -10.76
C PHE A 7 -8.13 0.54 -11.19
N SER A 8 -8.67 -0.23 -10.22
CA SER A 8 -9.59 -1.34 -10.46
C SER A 8 -11.05 -0.85 -10.61
N PRO A 9 -11.70 -1.12 -11.77
CA PRO A 9 -13.13 -0.86 -11.93
C PRO A 9 -14.00 -1.63 -10.91
N GLU A 10 -13.58 -2.84 -10.52
CA GLU A 10 -14.28 -3.71 -9.56
C GLU A 10 -14.26 -3.08 -8.16
N MET A 11 -13.11 -2.52 -7.74
CA MET A 11 -13.00 -1.82 -6.46
C MET A 11 -13.88 -0.58 -6.44
N ILE A 12 -13.90 0.19 -7.52
CA ILE A 12 -14.80 1.36 -7.65
C ILE A 12 -16.29 0.93 -7.63
N LYS A 13 -16.64 -0.17 -8.29
CA LYS A 13 -18.01 -0.71 -8.24
C LYS A 13 -18.39 -1.11 -6.81
N THR A 14 -17.51 -1.81 -6.11
CA THR A 14 -17.72 -2.19 -4.72
C THR A 14 -17.86 -0.97 -3.80
N ALA A 15 -17.01 0.04 -3.95
CA ALA A 15 -17.09 1.28 -3.20
C ALA A 15 -18.41 2.03 -3.40
N LYS A 16 -18.90 2.09 -4.65
CA LYS A 16 -20.22 2.68 -4.98
C LYS A 16 -21.36 1.92 -4.32
N ASN A 17 -21.32 0.59 -4.32
CA ASN A 17 -22.33 -0.23 -3.65
C ASN A 17 -22.30 0.00 -2.13
N ASN A 18 -21.12 0.03 -1.52
CA ASN A 18 -20.98 0.28 -0.09
C ASN A 18 -21.48 1.68 0.32
N GLN A 19 -21.36 2.68 -0.56
CA GLN A 19 -21.88 4.03 -0.31
C GLN A 19 -23.38 4.05 -0.08
N LEU A 20 -24.16 3.12 -0.65
CA LEU A 20 -25.61 3.03 -0.45
C LEU A 20 -25.99 2.92 1.03
N ASN A 21 -25.10 2.38 1.86
CA ASN A 21 -25.26 2.30 3.31
C ASN A 21 -25.02 3.67 4.02
N TYR A 22 -24.54 4.70 3.29
CA TYR A 22 -24.19 6.01 3.83
C TYR A 22 -24.76 7.15 2.96
N PRO A 23 -26.09 7.25 2.79
CA PRO A 23 -26.73 8.12 1.80
C PRO A 23 -26.46 9.62 2.03
N ASN A 24 -26.15 10.02 3.26
CA ASN A 24 -25.92 11.44 3.61
C ASN A 24 -24.47 11.90 3.35
N LYS A 25 -23.56 11.04 2.89
CA LYS A 25 -22.17 11.40 2.63
C LYS A 25 -21.93 11.67 1.14
N LYS A 26 -21.27 12.80 0.83
CA LYS A 26 -20.95 13.20 -0.55
C LYS A 26 -19.62 12.61 -0.99
N PHE A 27 -19.66 11.41 -1.55
CA PHE A 27 -18.53 10.78 -2.21
C PHE A 27 -18.70 10.78 -3.74
N LYS A 28 -17.59 10.95 -4.46
CA LYS A 28 -17.49 10.66 -5.88
C LYS A 28 -16.43 9.59 -6.08
N PHE A 29 -16.69 8.63 -6.94
CA PHE A 29 -15.77 7.54 -7.24
C PHE A 29 -15.41 7.53 -8.72
N ALA A 30 -14.12 7.39 -9.03
CA ALA A 30 -13.63 7.31 -10.40
C ALA A 30 -12.56 6.23 -10.54
N VAL A 31 -12.58 5.51 -11.66
CA VAL A 31 -11.44 4.69 -12.08
C VAL A 31 -10.35 5.62 -12.56
N MET A 32 -9.16 5.55 -11.97
CA MET A 32 -8.05 6.45 -12.29
C MET A 32 -6.70 5.80 -12.03
N ASP A 33 -5.76 5.99 -12.94
CA ASP A 33 -4.35 5.70 -12.73
C ASP A 33 -3.71 6.86 -11.94
N ASN A 34 -3.27 6.59 -10.72
CA ASN A 34 -2.67 7.60 -9.84
C ASN A 34 -1.33 8.15 -10.36
N LEU A 35 -0.70 7.47 -11.31
CA LEU A 35 0.50 7.98 -11.99
C LEU A 35 0.18 8.95 -13.13
N LYS A 36 -1.08 8.96 -13.59
CA LYS A 36 -1.58 9.79 -14.71
C LYS A 36 -2.87 10.52 -14.34
N MET A 37 -2.87 11.18 -13.19
CA MET A 37 -4.06 11.89 -12.71
C MET A 37 -4.41 13.07 -13.63
N ALA A 38 -5.67 13.12 -14.06
CA ALA A 38 -6.23 14.24 -14.82
C ALA A 38 -7.14 15.08 -13.93
N LEU A 39 -6.56 15.68 -12.88
CA LEU A 39 -7.29 16.50 -11.91
C LEU A 39 -6.93 17.99 -12.08
N PRO A 40 -7.88 18.91 -11.88
CA PRO A 40 -7.60 20.34 -11.89
C PRO A 40 -6.63 20.75 -10.78
N ASN A 41 -5.92 21.85 -11.00
CA ASN A 41 -5.01 22.41 -10.00
C ASN A 41 -5.78 23.11 -8.86
N ASN A 42 -5.16 23.15 -7.68
CA ASN A 42 -5.60 23.93 -6.51
C ASN A 42 -7.06 23.72 -6.11
N ILE A 43 -7.49 22.45 -6.00
CA ILE A 43 -8.89 22.11 -5.66
C ILE A 43 -9.04 21.27 -4.40
N PHE A 44 -7.95 20.70 -3.89
CA PHE A 44 -8.01 19.83 -2.72
C PHE A 44 -7.28 20.44 -1.52
N ASP A 45 -7.89 20.31 -0.36
CA ASP A 45 -7.26 20.65 0.92
C ASP A 45 -6.40 19.49 1.43
N ILE A 46 -6.81 18.25 1.12
CA ILE A 46 -6.10 17.05 1.51
C ILE A 46 -6.12 16.06 0.35
N VAL A 47 -4.96 15.46 0.06
CA VAL A 47 -4.85 14.26 -0.77
C VAL A 47 -4.28 13.14 0.08
N SER A 48 -4.93 11.98 0.08
CA SER A 48 -4.41 10.78 0.73
C SER A 48 -4.19 9.66 -0.28
N ALA A 49 -3.08 8.94 -0.13
CA ALA A 49 -2.75 7.76 -0.91
C ALA A 49 -2.44 6.58 0.03
N ARG A 50 -3.04 5.43 -0.25
CA ARG A 50 -2.87 4.22 0.55
C ARG A 50 -2.54 3.03 -0.33
N HIS A 51 -1.38 2.40 -0.09
CA HIS A 51 -0.90 1.20 -0.79
C HIS A 51 -0.96 1.33 -2.33
N THR A 52 -0.59 2.49 -2.84
CA THR A 52 -0.63 2.82 -4.27
C THR A 52 0.58 3.67 -4.65
N PRO A 53 1.13 3.52 -5.86
CA PRO A 53 2.15 4.43 -6.35
C PRO A 53 1.58 5.84 -6.49
N ILE A 54 2.43 6.84 -6.35
CA ILE A 54 2.08 8.26 -6.41
C ILE A 54 2.82 9.00 -7.53
N ASN A 55 2.18 10.07 -8.03
CA ASN A 55 2.84 11.10 -8.82
C ASN A 55 2.88 12.39 -7.99
N ALA A 56 4.00 12.63 -7.31
CA ALA A 56 4.14 13.74 -6.37
C ALA A 56 3.91 15.12 -7.02
N ASN A 57 4.34 15.32 -8.28
CA ASN A 57 4.12 16.57 -8.99
C ASN A 57 2.64 16.83 -9.28
N GLN A 58 1.91 15.80 -9.71
CA GLN A 58 0.47 15.94 -9.97
C GLN A 58 -0.33 16.17 -8.69
N ILE A 59 0.06 15.50 -7.60
CA ILE A 59 -0.53 15.72 -6.27
C ILE A 59 -0.25 17.15 -5.81
N TYR A 60 0.98 17.63 -5.93
CA TYR A 60 1.34 19.01 -5.58
C TYR A 60 0.48 20.03 -6.34
N ASN A 61 0.30 19.81 -7.64
CA ASN A 61 -0.49 20.74 -8.47
C ASN A 61 -1.98 20.76 -8.07
N CYS A 62 -2.58 19.62 -7.74
CA CYS A 62 -4.01 19.57 -7.41
C CYS A 62 -4.34 20.00 -5.96
N LEU A 63 -3.35 20.07 -5.07
CA LEU A 63 -3.50 20.61 -3.72
C LEU A 63 -3.58 22.14 -3.72
N ASN A 64 -4.38 22.70 -2.82
CA ASN A 64 -4.38 24.14 -2.49
C ASN A 64 -3.06 24.55 -1.83
N ASP A 65 -2.76 25.86 -1.74
CA ASP A 65 -1.49 26.38 -1.21
C ASP A 65 -1.18 26.02 0.25
N SER A 66 -2.17 25.62 1.03
CA SER A 66 -2.01 25.08 2.38
C SER A 66 -2.42 23.61 2.46
N GLY A 67 -2.44 22.94 1.33
CA GLY A 67 -2.91 21.57 1.21
C GLY A 67 -1.93 20.56 1.82
N VAL A 68 -2.47 19.44 2.28
CA VAL A 68 -1.73 18.38 2.96
C VAL A 68 -1.78 17.09 2.16
N LEU A 69 -0.62 16.48 1.96
CA LEU A 69 -0.47 15.12 1.45
C LEU A 69 -0.30 14.15 2.62
N ILE A 70 -1.05 13.05 2.61
CA ILE A 70 -0.94 11.94 3.58
C ILE A 70 -0.76 10.64 2.82
N ILE A 71 0.32 9.92 3.10
CA ILE A 71 0.61 8.61 2.50
C ILE A 71 0.69 7.55 3.58
N GLU A 72 0.09 6.40 3.32
CA GLU A 72 0.38 5.12 3.94
C GLU A 72 0.86 4.17 2.84
N GLY A 73 2.11 3.74 2.94
CA GLY A 73 2.74 2.88 1.93
C GLY A 73 3.28 1.60 2.53
N ILE A 74 3.51 0.61 1.67
CA ILE A 74 4.18 -0.66 2.02
C ILE A 74 5.64 -0.53 1.58
N ASP A 75 6.58 -0.71 2.53
CA ASP A 75 8.01 -0.61 2.21
C ASP A 75 8.56 -1.91 1.60
N LYS A 76 9.73 -1.83 0.98
CA LYS A 76 10.41 -3.02 0.42
C LYS A 76 10.67 -4.09 1.49
N TYR A 77 10.85 -3.69 2.74
CA TYR A 77 11.12 -4.59 3.87
C TYR A 77 9.85 -5.22 4.48
N ASP A 78 8.68 -4.91 3.95
CA ASP A 78 7.44 -5.60 4.34
C ASP A 78 7.52 -7.08 4.03
N CYS A 79 7.17 -7.93 4.99
CA CYS A 79 7.26 -9.38 4.89
C CYS A 79 8.67 -9.87 4.47
N TRP A 80 9.74 -9.19 4.91
CA TRP A 80 11.10 -9.45 4.41
C TRP A 80 11.55 -10.89 4.65
N ASP A 81 11.32 -11.43 5.84
CA ASP A 81 11.72 -12.80 6.19
C ASP A 81 11.08 -13.83 5.24
N LEU A 82 9.83 -13.58 4.84
CA LEU A 82 9.13 -14.42 3.86
C LEU A 82 9.73 -14.25 2.46
N LYS A 83 9.92 -13.01 1.99
CA LYS A 83 10.53 -12.72 0.68
C LYS A 83 11.95 -13.27 0.55
N GLU A 84 12.74 -13.16 1.61
CA GLU A 84 14.10 -13.70 1.66
C GLU A 84 14.11 -15.23 1.55
N LEU A 85 13.19 -15.92 2.24
CA LEU A 85 13.04 -17.37 2.15
C LEU A 85 12.69 -17.82 0.72
N PHE A 86 11.83 -17.07 0.02
CA PHE A 86 11.41 -17.36 -1.36
C PHE A 86 12.37 -16.79 -2.41
N GLY A 87 13.32 -15.95 -2.04
CA GLY A 87 14.28 -15.29 -2.95
C GLY A 87 13.63 -14.29 -3.91
N ARG A 88 12.38 -13.87 -3.65
CA ARG A 88 11.61 -12.96 -4.50
C ARG A 88 10.47 -12.28 -3.75
N GLY A 89 9.85 -11.29 -4.37
CA GLY A 89 8.68 -10.60 -3.86
C GLY A 89 8.62 -9.14 -4.30
N GLN A 90 7.58 -8.46 -3.91
CA GLN A 90 7.39 -7.04 -4.21
C GLN A 90 8.59 -6.22 -3.72
N ALA A 91 9.22 -5.46 -4.63
CA ALA A 91 10.38 -4.60 -4.37
C ALA A 91 11.61 -5.33 -3.79
N PHE A 92 11.69 -6.67 -3.87
CA PHE A 92 12.78 -7.46 -3.28
C PHE A 92 14.15 -7.05 -3.82
N ASN A 93 14.26 -6.83 -5.12
CA ASN A 93 15.50 -6.45 -5.80
C ASN A 93 15.72 -4.92 -5.86
N ASP A 94 14.84 -4.11 -5.31
CA ASP A 94 14.99 -2.66 -5.33
C ASP A 94 16.19 -2.24 -4.48
N VAL A 95 17.05 -1.37 -5.02
CA VAL A 95 18.22 -0.87 -4.30
C VAL A 95 17.81 0.09 -3.18
N VAL A 96 16.77 0.89 -3.43
CA VAL A 96 16.30 1.93 -2.52
C VAL A 96 14.95 1.53 -1.93
N ALA A 97 14.75 1.77 -0.64
CA ALA A 97 13.45 1.59 0.01
C ALA A 97 12.37 2.48 -0.63
N ILE A 98 11.14 1.97 -0.77
CA ILE A 98 10.03 2.70 -1.40
C ILE A 98 9.76 4.01 -0.65
N SER A 99 9.77 3.97 0.68
CA SER A 99 9.62 5.14 1.55
C SER A 99 10.62 6.26 1.25
N LYS A 100 11.88 5.91 1.02
CA LYS A 100 12.93 6.88 0.68
C LYS A 100 12.72 7.48 -0.72
N LYS A 101 12.32 6.65 -1.68
CA LYS A 101 12.01 7.12 -3.02
C LYS A 101 10.84 8.11 -3.00
N ASP A 102 9.75 7.76 -2.35
CA ASP A 102 8.58 8.62 -2.23
C ASP A 102 8.93 9.94 -1.51
N TYR A 103 9.72 9.87 -0.42
CA TYR A 103 10.20 11.07 0.28
C TYR A 103 10.96 12.02 -0.65
N GLU A 104 11.91 11.50 -1.44
CA GLU A 104 12.70 12.31 -2.37
C GLU A 104 11.85 12.88 -3.52
N ASP A 105 10.88 12.11 -4.03
CA ASP A 105 10.00 12.58 -5.10
C ASP A 105 9.05 13.67 -4.59
N ILE A 106 8.54 13.56 -3.36
CA ILE A 106 7.72 14.57 -2.68
C ILE A 106 8.53 15.84 -2.45
N LYS A 107 9.78 15.72 -1.97
CA LYS A 107 10.68 16.84 -1.77
C LYS A 107 10.99 17.59 -3.08
N LYS A 108 11.28 16.85 -4.15
CA LYS A 108 11.53 17.42 -5.49
C LYS A 108 10.30 18.11 -6.08
N ALA A 109 9.08 17.63 -5.75
CA ALA A 109 7.85 18.27 -6.18
C ALA A 109 7.58 19.63 -5.52
N GLY A 110 8.32 19.99 -4.46
CA GLY A 110 8.23 21.28 -3.78
C GLY A 110 7.49 21.26 -2.44
N PHE A 111 7.12 20.10 -1.93
CA PHE A 111 6.51 20.00 -0.60
C PHE A 111 7.47 20.42 0.51
N SER A 112 6.91 21.03 1.54
CA SER A 112 7.59 21.44 2.78
C SER A 112 7.13 20.58 3.97
N GLU A 113 7.78 20.73 5.12
CA GLU A 113 7.44 20.04 6.37
C GLU A 113 7.17 18.54 6.19
N ILE A 114 8.05 17.84 5.46
CA ILE A 114 7.88 16.43 5.15
C ILE A 114 8.26 15.60 6.38
N ASN A 115 7.29 14.88 6.93
CA ASN A 115 7.50 13.92 8.02
C ASN A 115 7.34 12.50 7.48
N LEU A 116 8.41 11.72 7.51
CA LEU A 116 8.44 10.30 7.16
C LEU A 116 8.59 9.47 8.43
N GLN A 117 7.71 8.52 8.64
CA GLN A 117 7.74 7.59 9.75
C GLN A 117 7.65 6.15 9.26
N GLU A 118 8.58 5.30 9.70
CA GLU A 118 8.48 3.86 9.53
C GLU A 118 7.51 3.29 10.57
N ILE A 119 6.68 2.32 10.15
CA ILE A 119 5.69 1.65 10.98
C ILE A 119 5.97 0.15 10.93
N ILE A 120 6.50 -0.39 12.01
CA ILE A 120 6.72 -1.84 12.15
C ILE A 120 5.62 -2.42 13.02
N GLN A 121 4.94 -3.42 12.50
CA GLN A 121 3.91 -4.17 13.22
C GLN A 121 4.02 -5.67 12.95
N TYR A 122 3.37 -6.47 13.81
CA TYR A 122 3.30 -7.91 13.65
C TYR A 122 1.84 -8.33 13.54
N GLU A 123 1.54 -9.06 12.48
CA GLU A 123 0.27 -9.76 12.30
C GLU A 123 0.43 -11.23 12.73
N TYR A 124 -0.66 -11.84 13.19
CA TYR A 124 -0.68 -13.23 13.61
C TYR A 124 -1.85 -13.93 12.93
N TYR A 125 -1.56 -14.96 12.17
CA TYR A 125 -2.55 -15.75 11.44
C TYR A 125 -2.85 -17.00 12.23
N GLU A 126 -4.12 -17.27 12.50
CA GLU A 126 -4.55 -18.39 13.33
C GLU A 126 -4.20 -19.73 12.69
N THR A 127 -4.36 -19.83 11.37
CA THR A 127 -4.10 -21.04 10.59
C THR A 127 -3.15 -20.78 9.42
N PRO A 128 -2.46 -21.83 8.91
CA PRO A 128 -1.71 -21.74 7.65
C PRO A 128 -2.57 -21.25 6.47
N ASP A 129 -3.85 -21.70 6.41
CA ASP A 129 -4.77 -21.33 5.33
C ASP A 129 -5.08 -19.82 5.32
N ASP A 130 -5.14 -19.17 6.48
CA ASP A 130 -5.34 -17.72 6.57
C ASP A 130 -4.14 -16.97 6.00
N LEU A 131 -2.93 -17.41 6.31
CA LEU A 131 -1.70 -16.83 5.74
C LEU A 131 -1.59 -17.13 4.23
N LEU A 132 -1.95 -18.35 3.82
CA LEU A 132 -1.99 -18.75 2.41
C LEU A 132 -2.95 -17.86 1.61
N ALA A 133 -4.14 -17.62 2.15
CA ALA A 133 -5.14 -16.75 1.54
C ALA A 133 -4.64 -15.30 1.36
N LEU A 134 -3.79 -14.79 2.27
CA LEU A 134 -3.12 -13.50 2.09
C LEU A 134 -2.18 -13.55 0.89
N LEU A 135 -1.29 -14.56 0.82
CA LEU A 135 -0.27 -14.66 -0.22
C LEU A 135 -0.88 -14.82 -1.62
N LEU A 136 -1.97 -15.57 -1.74
CA LEU A 136 -2.70 -15.76 -3.01
C LEU A 136 -3.43 -14.50 -3.48
N LYS A 137 -3.77 -13.58 -2.56
CA LYS A 137 -4.57 -12.38 -2.85
C LYS A 137 -3.74 -11.09 -2.92
N THR A 138 -2.45 -11.16 -2.60
CA THR A 138 -1.59 -9.97 -2.52
C THR A 138 -0.29 -10.18 -3.30
N PRO A 139 0.34 -9.10 -3.80
CA PRO A 139 1.59 -9.21 -4.52
C PRO A 139 2.84 -9.31 -3.60
N ILE A 140 2.69 -9.76 -2.36
CA ILE A 140 3.83 -9.94 -1.43
C ILE A 140 4.88 -10.82 -2.07
N LEU A 141 4.48 -11.97 -2.63
CA LEU A 141 5.31 -12.85 -3.44
C LEU A 141 4.78 -12.83 -4.88
N ASN A 142 5.62 -12.37 -5.82
CA ASN A 142 5.24 -12.34 -7.23
C ASN A 142 5.02 -13.78 -7.73
N ASP A 143 3.92 -14.00 -8.46
CA ASP A 143 3.56 -15.28 -9.08
C ASP A 143 3.52 -16.47 -8.09
N PHE A 144 3.15 -16.21 -6.85
CA PHE A 144 2.98 -17.26 -5.85
C PHE A 144 1.82 -18.18 -6.22
N SER A 145 2.06 -19.48 -6.09
CA SER A 145 1.06 -20.53 -6.35
C SER A 145 1.23 -21.70 -5.39
N ASP A 146 0.18 -22.11 -4.73
CA ASP A 146 0.14 -23.28 -3.85
C ASP A 146 0.13 -24.62 -4.59
N GLU A 147 -0.02 -24.59 -5.92
CA GLU A 147 0.05 -25.79 -6.78
C GLU A 147 1.47 -26.27 -7.02
N LYS A 148 2.50 -25.44 -6.77
CA LYS A 148 3.90 -25.78 -6.96
C LYS A 148 4.49 -26.41 -5.71
N ASN A 149 4.93 -27.65 -5.76
CA ASN A 149 5.50 -28.37 -4.60
C ASN A 149 6.61 -27.60 -3.87
N ILE A 150 7.55 -26.98 -4.61
CA ILE A 150 8.65 -26.22 -4.01
C ILE A 150 8.16 -25.00 -3.22
N GLU A 151 7.10 -24.35 -3.69
CA GLU A 151 6.52 -23.21 -2.99
C GLU A 151 5.77 -23.63 -1.74
N LYS A 152 5.13 -24.80 -1.79
CA LYS A 152 4.51 -25.41 -0.63
C LYS A 152 5.52 -25.76 0.45
N ASP A 153 6.64 -26.36 0.08
CA ASP A 153 7.71 -26.73 1.02
C ASP A 153 8.31 -25.48 1.70
N LEU A 154 8.51 -24.39 0.94
CA LEU A 154 8.98 -23.11 1.50
C LEU A 154 7.93 -22.47 2.41
N PHE A 155 6.66 -22.53 2.03
CA PHE A 155 5.57 -22.04 2.84
C PHE A 155 5.45 -22.80 4.16
N ASP A 156 5.47 -24.14 4.14
CA ASP A 156 5.42 -24.99 5.33
C ASP A 156 6.62 -24.73 6.25
N LYS A 157 7.81 -24.50 5.68
CA LYS A 157 9.00 -24.09 6.42
C LYS A 157 8.80 -22.74 7.10
N TYR A 158 8.22 -21.75 6.40
CA TYR A 158 7.93 -20.44 6.99
C TYR A 158 6.94 -20.56 8.15
N VAL A 159 5.85 -21.28 7.94
CA VAL A 159 4.81 -21.55 8.96
C VAL A 159 5.44 -22.15 10.22
N SER A 160 6.23 -23.22 10.03
CA SER A 160 6.86 -23.94 11.16
C SER A 160 7.84 -23.04 11.94
N SER A 161 8.61 -22.20 11.23
CA SER A 161 9.61 -21.33 11.84
C SER A 161 9.01 -20.10 12.54
N ASN A 162 7.79 -19.71 12.18
CA ASN A 162 7.11 -18.52 12.71
C ASN A 162 5.87 -18.84 13.56
N ALA A 163 5.65 -20.13 13.88
CA ALA A 163 4.59 -20.55 14.77
C ALA A 163 4.82 -20.01 16.20
N THR A 164 3.78 -19.39 16.77
CA THR A 164 3.77 -18.87 18.13
C THR A 164 2.46 -19.24 18.84
N PRO A 165 2.36 -19.07 20.17
CA PRO A 165 1.08 -19.25 20.86
C PRO A 165 -0.05 -18.32 20.38
N LYS A 166 0.28 -17.23 19.68
CA LYS A 166 -0.69 -16.27 19.10
C LYS A 166 -1.06 -16.59 17.66
N GLY A 167 -0.45 -17.60 17.05
CA GLY A 167 -0.56 -17.93 15.64
C GLY A 167 0.75 -17.75 14.89
N ILE A 168 0.69 -17.82 13.56
CA ILE A 168 1.83 -17.67 12.66
C ILE A 168 2.15 -16.20 12.53
N LYS A 169 3.34 -15.80 12.98
CA LYS A 169 3.81 -14.41 13.02
C LYS A 169 4.24 -13.96 11.62
N LEU A 170 3.76 -12.80 11.21
CA LEU A 170 4.20 -12.10 10.01
C LEU A 170 4.62 -10.67 10.37
N LYS A 171 5.85 -10.30 10.02
CA LYS A 171 6.35 -8.93 10.21
C LYS A 171 5.92 -8.05 9.05
N ARG A 172 5.24 -6.94 9.36
CA ARG A 172 4.86 -5.92 8.41
C ARG A 172 5.73 -4.68 8.59
N VAL A 173 6.17 -4.10 7.48
CA VAL A 173 6.91 -2.84 7.46
C VAL A 173 6.24 -1.89 6.49
N LEU A 174 5.54 -0.92 7.07
CA LEU A 174 4.85 0.14 6.36
C LEU A 174 5.57 1.47 6.62
N TYR A 175 5.16 2.50 5.91
CA TYR A 175 5.58 3.87 6.20
C TYR A 175 4.41 4.83 6.07
N GLY A 176 4.48 5.92 6.85
CA GLY A 176 3.62 7.07 6.73
C GLY A 176 4.38 8.30 6.28
N ILE A 177 3.82 9.09 5.37
CA ILE A 177 4.34 10.42 5.05
C ILE A 177 3.21 11.44 5.22
N VAL A 178 3.53 12.54 5.90
CA VAL A 178 2.71 13.74 5.92
C VAL A 178 3.56 14.89 5.41
N ALA A 179 3.06 15.62 4.42
CA ALA A 179 3.77 16.75 3.83
C ALA A 179 2.81 17.90 3.52
N LYS A 180 3.30 19.15 3.62
CA LYS A 180 2.56 20.37 3.30
C LYS A 180 3.01 20.97 1.98
N LYS A 181 2.06 21.47 1.20
CA LYS A 181 2.34 22.28 0.01
C LYS A 181 2.79 23.68 0.40
#